data_acec3be2cfaf74061d096b8da721935b
#
_entry.id   acec3be2cfaf74061d096b8da721935b
#
_cell.length_a   1.000
_cell.length_b   1.000
_cell.length_c   1.000
_cell.angle_alpha   90.00
_cell.angle_beta   90.00
_cell.angle_gamma   90.00
#
_symmetry.space_group_name_H-M   'P 1'
#
loop_
_entity.id
_entity.type
_entity.pdbx_description
1 polymer ?
#
loop_
_entity_poly.entity_id
_entity_poly.type
_entity_poly.pdbx_seq_one_letter_code
_entity_poly.pdbx_strand_id
1 'polypeptide(L)'
;MRFPIRPSAGLPVLLLVLPPALHGQANPGADRLQRVESGVKSLNWELDAVRKAADDQLWFQRLSDVAVVDKVTYTGPPNPKGEETYGIKNARHPLKIQQYVFVPRKAEKGRKLPLIVLPHGGVHGDFGTYHVHIVREMIERGYIVIAPDYRGSTGYGKGFYEAIDYGGLEIDDVVAGRDWAVEHLPVDPKRCAIVGWSHGGLIALMAVFDHPEKFAVSYAGVPVSDLITRLGYLGQDYVAEFSAKFHIGKEPKDAVDEYRHRSPVWNVQKLRTPLLIHTNTNDRDVNVVEVEQLINALKAAGKTFDYKIYQDAPGGHSFNRIDTTLAQESRREIYAFLEKHLK
;
A
#
# COMPACT_ATOMS: atom_id res chain seq x y z
N MET A 1 3.20 61.37 -80.47
CA MET A 1 4.36 60.48 -80.37
C MET A 1 3.94 59.30 -79.50
N ARG A 2 3.79 58.14 -80.06
CA ARG A 2 3.40 56.89 -79.37
C ARG A 2 4.66 56.04 -79.21
N PHE A 3 5.00 55.68 -78.02
CA PHE A 3 6.05 54.69 -77.71
C PHE A 3 5.44 53.31 -77.52
N PRO A 4 5.99 52.21 -78.05
CA PRO A 4 5.48 50.91 -77.97
C PRO A 4 5.94 50.24 -76.68
N ILE A 5 4.96 49.59 -76.00
CA ILE A 5 5.18 48.72 -74.82
C ILE A 5 5.66 47.36 -75.27
N ARG A 6 6.83 46.92 -74.78
CA ARG A 6 7.34 45.55 -74.98
C ARG A 6 6.73 44.61 -73.95
N PRO A 7 6.33 43.38 -74.24
CA PRO A 7 5.86 42.42 -73.31
C PRO A 7 7.01 41.82 -72.48
N SER A 8 6.88 41.80 -71.17
CA SER A 8 7.79 41.15 -70.26
C SER A 8 7.67 39.63 -70.35
N ALA A 9 8.81 38.95 -70.51
CA ALA A 9 8.90 37.50 -70.51
C ALA A 9 8.54 36.94 -69.11
N GLY A 10 7.55 36.07 -69.07
CA GLY A 10 7.17 35.36 -67.87
C GLY A 10 8.21 34.32 -67.47
N LEU A 11 8.66 34.38 -66.25
CA LEU A 11 9.46 33.30 -65.60
C LEU A 11 8.60 32.03 -65.45
N PRO A 12 9.14 30.83 -65.74
CA PRO A 12 8.43 29.60 -65.46
C PRO A 12 8.36 29.37 -63.95
N VAL A 13 7.14 29.17 -63.44
CA VAL A 13 6.91 28.72 -62.09
C VAL A 13 7.27 27.24 -62.03
N LEU A 14 8.40 26.94 -61.36
CA LEU A 14 8.79 25.56 -61.06
C LEU A 14 7.93 25.03 -59.94
N LEU A 15 6.89 24.26 -60.26
CA LEU A 15 6.10 23.50 -59.29
C LEU A 15 7.00 22.41 -58.71
N LEU A 16 7.52 22.64 -57.50
CA LEU A 16 8.12 21.61 -56.68
C LEU A 16 6.98 20.64 -56.25
N VAL A 17 6.87 19.53 -56.97
CA VAL A 17 6.05 18.39 -56.52
C VAL A 17 6.82 17.73 -55.35
N LEU A 18 6.44 18.05 -54.12
CA LEU A 18 6.88 17.30 -52.94
C LEU A 18 6.34 15.87 -53.06
N PRO A 19 7.22 14.84 -52.87
CA PRO A 19 6.72 13.48 -52.85
C PRO A 19 5.69 13.32 -51.73
N PRO A 20 4.64 12.46 -51.90
CA PRO A 20 3.69 12.21 -50.85
C PRO A 20 4.42 11.72 -49.62
N ALA A 21 4.11 12.30 -48.45
CA ALA A 21 4.62 11.84 -47.19
C ALA A 21 4.37 10.33 -47.12
N LEU A 22 5.43 9.56 -46.99
CA LEU A 22 5.35 8.12 -46.69
C LEU A 22 4.56 8.00 -45.39
N HIS A 23 3.25 7.72 -45.51
CA HIS A 23 2.46 7.25 -44.38
C HIS A 23 3.16 5.96 -43.95
N GLY A 24 3.76 5.96 -42.77
CA GLY A 24 4.43 4.83 -42.20
C GLY A 24 3.50 3.62 -42.34
N GLN A 25 3.90 2.63 -43.14
CA GLN A 25 3.18 1.38 -43.25
C GLN A 25 3.10 0.80 -41.83
N ALA A 26 1.86 0.69 -41.30
CA ALA A 26 1.61 -0.02 -40.07
C ALA A 26 2.31 -1.39 -40.16
N ASN A 27 3.20 -1.68 -39.22
CA ASN A 27 3.90 -2.95 -39.18
C ASN A 27 2.91 -4.00 -38.61
N PRO A 28 2.31 -4.89 -39.46
CA PRO A 28 1.30 -5.84 -39.00
C PRO A 28 1.81 -6.79 -37.92
N GLY A 29 3.13 -7.02 -37.87
CA GLY A 29 3.79 -7.83 -36.85
C GLY A 29 3.83 -7.10 -35.49
N ALA A 30 4.18 -5.81 -35.49
CA ALA A 30 4.19 -5.00 -34.27
C ALA A 30 2.78 -4.86 -33.69
N ASP A 31 1.77 -4.59 -34.52
CA ASP A 31 0.37 -4.51 -34.08
C ASP A 31 -0.15 -5.83 -33.49
N ARG A 32 0.29 -6.98 -34.09
CA ARG A 32 -0.07 -8.29 -33.56
C ARG A 32 0.60 -8.57 -32.23
N LEU A 33 1.89 -8.23 -32.07
CA LEU A 33 2.63 -8.37 -30.81
C LEU A 33 1.99 -7.52 -29.71
N GLN A 34 1.69 -6.26 -29.99
CA GLN A 34 1.04 -5.36 -29.05
C GLN A 34 -0.33 -5.89 -28.59
N ARG A 35 -1.13 -6.47 -29.51
CA ARG A 35 -2.41 -7.11 -29.14
C ARG A 35 -2.20 -8.31 -28.23
N VAL A 36 -1.20 -9.15 -28.49
CA VAL A 36 -0.88 -10.31 -27.64
C VAL A 36 -0.42 -9.85 -26.27
N GLU A 37 0.49 -8.89 -26.19
CA GLU A 37 0.94 -8.33 -24.92
C GLU A 37 -0.21 -7.71 -24.09
N SER A 38 -1.10 -6.97 -24.77
CA SER A 38 -2.29 -6.40 -24.11
C SER A 38 -3.24 -7.49 -23.62
N GLY A 39 -3.42 -8.57 -24.42
CA GLY A 39 -4.21 -9.74 -24.03
C GLY A 39 -3.64 -10.46 -22.82
N VAL A 40 -2.31 -10.68 -22.78
CA VAL A 40 -1.63 -11.29 -21.64
C VAL A 40 -1.76 -10.43 -20.38
N LYS A 41 -1.61 -9.11 -20.50
CA LYS A 41 -1.83 -8.19 -19.36
C LYS A 41 -3.27 -8.27 -18.83
N SER A 42 -4.27 -8.31 -19.73
CA SER A 42 -5.68 -8.46 -19.32
C SER A 42 -5.92 -9.78 -18.58
N LEU A 43 -5.40 -10.89 -19.10
CA LEU A 43 -5.49 -12.21 -18.47
C LEU A 43 -4.84 -12.24 -17.08
N ASN A 44 -3.75 -11.52 -16.86
CA ASN A 44 -3.13 -11.41 -15.54
C ASN A 44 -4.06 -10.73 -14.53
N TRP A 45 -4.73 -9.64 -14.93
CA TRP A 45 -5.72 -8.98 -14.04
C TRP A 45 -6.91 -9.88 -13.72
N GLU A 46 -7.39 -10.64 -14.69
CA GLU A 46 -8.48 -11.61 -14.50
C GLU A 46 -8.03 -12.75 -13.55
N LEU A 47 -6.81 -13.25 -13.73
CA LEU A 47 -6.25 -14.28 -12.85
C LEU A 47 -6.09 -13.79 -11.41
N ASP A 48 -5.62 -12.56 -11.19
CA ASP A 48 -5.51 -11.97 -9.86
C ASP A 48 -6.89 -11.82 -9.21
N ALA A 49 -7.90 -11.42 -9.97
CA ALA A 49 -9.28 -11.34 -9.45
C ALA A 49 -9.84 -12.72 -9.07
N VAL A 50 -9.56 -13.77 -9.86
CA VAL A 50 -9.97 -15.14 -9.56
C VAL A 50 -9.25 -15.68 -8.32
N ARG A 51 -7.93 -15.44 -8.19
CA ARG A 51 -7.16 -15.80 -7.00
C ARG A 51 -7.72 -15.13 -5.75
N LYS A 52 -8.00 -13.82 -5.84
CA LYS A 52 -8.60 -13.07 -4.74
C LYS A 52 -9.97 -13.62 -4.34
N ALA A 53 -10.83 -13.90 -5.30
CA ALA A 53 -12.16 -14.48 -5.04
C ALA A 53 -12.07 -15.87 -4.40
N ALA A 54 -11.10 -16.70 -4.82
CA ALA A 54 -10.85 -18.00 -4.20
C ALA A 54 -10.35 -17.86 -2.74
N ASP A 55 -9.42 -16.94 -2.50
CA ASP A 55 -8.88 -16.67 -1.18
C ASP A 55 -9.95 -16.09 -0.24
N ASP A 56 -10.86 -15.25 -0.76
CA ASP A 56 -12.02 -14.75 -0.03
C ASP A 56 -12.85 -15.91 0.57
N GLN A 57 -13.14 -16.96 -0.21
CA GLN A 57 -13.89 -18.14 0.28
C GLN A 57 -13.11 -18.91 1.36
N LEU A 58 -11.78 -18.99 1.25
CA LEU A 58 -10.94 -19.66 2.23
C LEU A 58 -10.95 -18.95 3.59
N TRP A 59 -11.08 -17.63 3.64
CA TRP A 59 -11.23 -16.89 4.90
C TRP A 59 -12.47 -17.35 5.68
N PHE A 60 -13.62 -17.43 5.02
CA PHE A 60 -14.86 -17.91 5.64
C PHE A 60 -14.72 -19.34 6.14
N GLN A 61 -14.08 -20.22 5.36
CA GLN A 61 -13.90 -21.62 5.73
C GLN A 61 -12.95 -21.78 6.92
N ARG A 62 -11.80 -21.10 6.92
CA ARG A 62 -10.70 -21.34 7.87
C ARG A 62 -10.91 -20.72 9.25
N LEU A 63 -11.76 -19.71 9.38
CA LEU A 63 -12.01 -19.02 10.66
C LEU A 63 -13.43 -19.13 11.17
N SER A 64 -14.32 -19.84 10.47
CA SER A 64 -15.75 -19.98 10.86
C SER A 64 -15.97 -20.58 12.24
N ASP A 65 -15.03 -21.34 12.77
CA ASP A 65 -15.07 -21.92 14.12
C ASP A 65 -14.84 -20.90 15.23
N VAL A 66 -14.03 -19.87 15.00
CA VAL A 66 -13.64 -18.87 16.02
C VAL A 66 -14.21 -17.47 15.77
N ALA A 67 -14.55 -17.13 14.53
CA ALA A 67 -15.00 -15.80 14.13
C ALA A 67 -16.27 -15.81 13.29
N VAL A 68 -17.03 -14.73 13.37
CA VAL A 68 -17.92 -14.29 12.29
C VAL A 68 -17.05 -13.52 11.31
N VAL A 69 -16.97 -14.01 10.08
CA VAL A 69 -16.17 -13.43 9.00
C VAL A 69 -17.08 -12.69 8.05
N ASP A 70 -16.73 -11.50 7.67
CA ASP A 70 -17.43 -10.72 6.65
C ASP A 70 -16.42 -9.99 5.75
N LYS A 71 -16.84 -9.58 4.57
CA LYS A 71 -16.11 -8.72 3.67
C LYS A 71 -17.00 -7.56 3.27
N VAL A 72 -16.62 -6.38 3.72
CA VAL A 72 -17.43 -5.17 3.57
C VAL A 72 -16.74 -4.15 2.66
N THR A 73 -17.52 -3.18 2.22
CA THR A 73 -17.03 -2.06 1.41
C THR A 73 -17.31 -0.76 2.17
N TYR A 74 -16.32 0.09 2.25
CA TYR A 74 -16.45 1.44 2.79
C TYR A 74 -15.86 2.47 1.82
N THR A 75 -16.06 3.73 2.12
CA THR A 75 -15.59 4.84 1.29
C THR A 75 -14.26 5.37 1.81
N GLY A 76 -13.21 5.27 1.02
CA GLY A 76 -11.91 5.90 1.26
C GLY A 76 -11.87 7.36 0.79
N PRO A 77 -10.77 8.10 1.05
CA PRO A 77 -10.60 9.45 0.55
C PRO A 77 -10.61 9.52 -0.99
N PRO A 78 -10.90 10.69 -1.58
CA PRO A 78 -10.88 10.89 -3.03
C PRO A 78 -9.52 10.53 -3.64
N ASN A 79 -9.53 10.07 -4.90
CA ASN A 79 -8.33 9.88 -5.69
C ASN A 79 -8.03 11.16 -6.51
N PRO A 80 -7.06 12.01 -6.11
CA PRO A 80 -6.75 13.23 -6.84
C PRO A 80 -6.13 12.97 -8.22
N LYS A 81 -5.53 11.78 -8.44
CA LYS A 81 -4.92 11.36 -9.70
C LYS A 81 -5.91 10.66 -10.65
N GLY A 82 -7.13 10.41 -10.23
CA GLY A 82 -8.09 9.60 -10.99
C GLY A 82 -8.47 10.18 -12.34
N GLU A 83 -8.49 11.50 -12.49
CA GLU A 83 -8.80 12.16 -13.76
C GLU A 83 -7.69 11.93 -14.81
N GLU A 84 -6.43 11.95 -14.39
CA GLU A 84 -5.29 11.66 -15.27
C GLU A 84 -5.18 10.16 -15.60
N THR A 85 -5.48 9.29 -14.64
CA THR A 85 -5.30 7.84 -14.77
C THR A 85 -6.43 7.18 -15.55
N TYR A 86 -7.67 7.65 -15.39
CA TYR A 86 -8.87 7.01 -15.97
C TYR A 86 -9.59 7.84 -17.02
N GLY A 87 -9.16 9.07 -17.30
CA GLY A 87 -9.86 10.01 -18.18
C GLY A 87 -11.28 10.35 -17.72
N ILE A 88 -11.60 10.09 -16.47
CA ILE A 88 -12.93 10.36 -15.90
C ILE A 88 -12.95 11.77 -15.35
N LYS A 89 -13.73 12.65 -15.99
CA LYS A 89 -13.98 13.99 -15.46
C LYS A 89 -14.64 13.89 -14.09
N ASN A 90 -14.12 14.63 -13.11
CA ASN A 90 -14.52 14.61 -11.70
C ASN A 90 -14.07 13.36 -10.91
N ALA A 91 -12.86 12.91 -11.11
CA ALA A 91 -12.25 11.82 -10.35
C ALA A 91 -12.05 12.09 -8.84
N ARG A 92 -12.66 13.14 -8.30
CA ARG A 92 -12.76 13.40 -6.85
C ARG A 92 -13.71 12.47 -6.13
N HIS A 93 -14.24 11.46 -6.82
CA HIS A 93 -15.05 10.44 -6.17
C HIS A 93 -14.20 9.63 -5.21
N PRO A 94 -14.65 9.46 -3.96
CA PRO A 94 -13.96 8.60 -3.02
C PRO A 94 -13.92 7.17 -3.55
N LEU A 95 -12.81 6.48 -3.30
CA LEU A 95 -12.66 5.10 -3.68
C LEU A 95 -13.51 4.20 -2.78
N LYS A 96 -14.04 3.12 -3.36
CA LYS A 96 -14.63 2.02 -2.61
C LYS A 96 -13.52 1.07 -2.20
N ILE A 97 -13.28 0.98 -0.91
CA ILE A 97 -12.26 0.12 -0.31
C ILE A 97 -12.93 -1.13 0.24
N GLN A 98 -12.35 -2.28 -0.06
CA GLN A 98 -12.78 -3.57 0.50
C GLN A 98 -12.01 -3.83 1.79
N GLN A 99 -12.65 -4.44 2.79
CA GLN A 99 -11.95 -4.94 3.98
C GLN A 99 -12.59 -6.21 4.52
N TYR A 100 -11.76 -7.09 5.04
CA TYR A 100 -12.24 -8.18 5.85
C TYR A 100 -12.56 -7.71 7.26
N VAL A 101 -13.57 -8.35 7.84
CA VAL A 101 -14.01 -8.14 9.22
C VAL A 101 -14.07 -9.49 9.91
N PHE A 102 -13.40 -9.59 11.06
CA PHE A 102 -13.38 -10.80 11.88
C PHE A 102 -13.84 -10.43 13.29
N VAL A 103 -15.03 -10.91 13.68
CA VAL A 103 -15.59 -10.67 15.01
C VAL A 103 -15.56 -11.98 15.81
N PRO A 104 -14.97 -12.01 17.02
CA PRO A 104 -14.95 -13.22 17.84
C PRO A 104 -16.35 -13.79 18.07
N ARG A 105 -16.57 -15.10 17.82
CA ARG A 105 -17.88 -15.74 18.09
C ARG A 105 -18.24 -15.77 19.57
N LYS A 106 -17.23 -15.77 20.45
CA LYS A 106 -17.41 -15.74 21.91
C LYS A 106 -17.64 -14.33 22.45
N ALA A 107 -17.81 -13.32 21.59
CA ALA A 107 -18.10 -11.95 22.02
C ALA A 107 -19.43 -11.91 22.81
N GLU A 108 -19.38 -11.37 24.03
CA GLU A 108 -20.57 -11.14 24.83
C GLU A 108 -21.45 -10.06 24.19
N LYS A 109 -22.76 -10.33 24.12
CA LYS A 109 -23.70 -9.36 23.54
C LYS A 109 -23.69 -8.05 24.33
N GLY A 110 -23.51 -6.94 23.63
CA GLY A 110 -23.49 -5.59 24.21
C GLY A 110 -22.14 -5.15 24.77
N ARG A 111 -21.13 -6.01 24.82
CA ARG A 111 -19.77 -5.66 25.24
C ARG A 111 -18.99 -5.08 24.06
N LYS A 112 -18.37 -3.91 24.27
CA LYS A 112 -17.41 -3.35 23.32
C LYS A 112 -16.06 -4.02 23.46
N LEU A 113 -15.45 -4.40 22.32
CA LEU A 113 -14.18 -5.10 22.22
C LEU A 113 -13.07 -4.19 21.67
N PRO A 114 -11.80 -4.50 21.97
CA PRO A 114 -10.69 -3.83 21.31
C PRO A 114 -10.60 -4.24 19.84
N LEU A 115 -10.10 -3.31 19.02
CA LEU A 115 -9.93 -3.46 17.58
C LEU A 115 -8.45 -3.56 17.21
N ILE A 116 -8.11 -4.48 16.33
CA ILE A 116 -6.84 -4.48 15.59
C ILE A 116 -7.12 -4.14 14.13
N VAL A 117 -6.47 -3.09 13.62
CA VAL A 117 -6.42 -2.76 12.21
C VAL A 117 -5.15 -3.37 11.64
N LEU A 118 -5.29 -4.22 10.62
CA LEU A 118 -4.22 -5.07 10.10
C LEU A 118 -4.01 -4.83 8.60
N PRO A 119 -3.38 -3.70 8.18
CA PRO A 119 -3.03 -3.48 6.79
C PRO A 119 -1.98 -4.49 6.32
N HIS A 120 -2.17 -5.03 5.09
CA HIS A 120 -1.23 -5.98 4.50
C HIS A 120 0.09 -5.33 4.08
N GLY A 121 1.13 -6.15 3.88
CA GLY A 121 2.40 -5.75 3.30
C GLY A 121 2.38 -5.81 1.76
N GLY A 122 3.47 -5.30 1.15
CA GLY A 122 3.54 -5.12 -0.30
C GLY A 122 2.65 -3.95 -0.73
N VAL A 123 3.21 -3.00 -1.47
CA VAL A 123 2.42 -1.87 -1.99
C VAL A 123 1.30 -2.40 -2.87
N HIS A 124 1.64 -3.35 -3.74
CA HIS A 124 0.75 -4.09 -4.61
C HIS A 124 0.61 -5.53 -4.11
N GLY A 125 0.05 -5.69 -2.93
CA GLY A 125 -0.36 -6.96 -2.36
C GLY A 125 -1.86 -6.99 -2.12
N ASP A 126 -2.31 -7.99 -1.39
CA ASP A 126 -3.66 -8.09 -0.85
C ASP A 126 -3.64 -8.84 0.48
N PHE A 127 -4.71 -8.71 1.24
CA PHE A 127 -4.82 -9.45 2.49
C PHE A 127 -5.25 -10.90 2.22
N GLY A 128 -4.28 -11.81 2.30
CA GLY A 128 -4.46 -13.22 1.95
C GLY A 128 -4.45 -14.17 3.14
N THR A 129 -4.95 -15.39 2.91
CA THR A 129 -5.10 -16.43 3.96
C THR A 129 -3.77 -17.00 4.50
N TYR A 130 -2.64 -16.57 3.99
CA TYR A 130 -1.34 -16.82 4.64
C TYR A 130 -1.22 -16.18 6.03
N HIS A 131 -2.07 -15.19 6.34
CA HIS A 131 -2.18 -14.59 7.69
C HIS A 131 -3.18 -15.29 8.61
N VAL A 132 -3.81 -16.40 8.20
CA VAL A 132 -4.92 -17.01 8.95
C VAL A 132 -4.57 -17.35 10.39
N HIS A 133 -3.36 -17.84 10.65
CA HIS A 133 -2.90 -18.19 12.00
C HIS A 133 -2.76 -16.93 12.88
N ILE A 134 -2.27 -15.84 12.34
CA ILE A 134 -2.12 -14.55 13.04
C ILE A 134 -3.50 -13.98 13.40
N VAL A 135 -4.43 -13.98 12.44
CA VAL A 135 -5.80 -13.52 12.68
C VAL A 135 -6.48 -14.41 13.74
N ARG A 136 -6.32 -15.73 13.66
CA ARG A 136 -6.84 -16.67 14.68
C ARG A 136 -6.29 -16.34 16.07
N GLU A 137 -4.98 -16.16 16.20
CA GLU A 137 -4.34 -15.80 17.46
C GLU A 137 -4.89 -14.48 18.06
N MET A 138 -5.21 -13.50 17.22
CA MET A 138 -5.82 -12.23 17.64
C MET A 138 -7.29 -12.41 18.07
N ILE A 139 -8.07 -13.17 17.31
CA ILE A 139 -9.48 -13.48 17.59
C ILE A 139 -9.61 -14.23 18.92
N GLU A 140 -8.76 -15.24 19.16
CA GLU A 140 -8.76 -16.04 20.40
C GLU A 140 -8.42 -15.20 21.63
N ARG A 141 -7.73 -14.06 21.48
CA ARG A 141 -7.48 -13.05 22.52
C ARG A 141 -8.63 -12.06 22.70
N GLY A 142 -9.71 -12.21 21.92
CA GLY A 142 -10.91 -11.40 22.04
C GLY A 142 -10.85 -10.05 21.29
N TYR A 143 -9.95 -9.90 20.33
CA TYR A 143 -9.89 -8.71 19.48
C TYR A 143 -10.83 -8.85 18.26
N ILE A 144 -11.53 -7.78 17.91
CA ILE A 144 -12.07 -7.62 16.56
C ILE A 144 -10.87 -7.30 15.66
N VAL A 145 -10.80 -7.93 14.50
CA VAL A 145 -9.75 -7.64 13.50
C VAL A 145 -10.41 -7.14 12.23
N ILE A 146 -9.89 -6.06 11.66
CA ILE A 146 -10.21 -5.64 10.30
C ILE A 146 -8.94 -5.61 9.46
N ALA A 147 -9.07 -5.98 8.20
CA ALA A 147 -7.96 -6.01 7.27
C ALA A 147 -8.35 -5.33 5.95
N PRO A 148 -8.04 -4.04 5.81
CA PRO A 148 -8.31 -3.29 4.58
C PRO A 148 -7.42 -3.74 3.43
N ASP A 149 -8.02 -3.99 2.24
CA ASP A 149 -7.34 -3.98 0.96
C ASP A 149 -7.37 -2.54 0.43
N TYR A 150 -6.43 -1.72 0.90
CA TYR A 150 -6.33 -0.30 0.59
C TYR A 150 -6.04 -0.06 -0.90
N ARG A 151 -6.16 1.19 -1.38
CA ARG A 151 -5.84 1.55 -2.78
C ARG A 151 -4.49 0.99 -3.19
N GLY A 152 -4.38 0.48 -4.41
CA GLY A 152 -3.18 -0.19 -4.90
C GLY A 152 -3.16 -1.70 -4.68
N SER A 153 -4.07 -2.28 -3.89
CA SER A 153 -4.15 -3.72 -3.67
C SER A 153 -4.45 -4.49 -4.97
N THR A 154 -3.91 -5.72 -5.06
CA THR A 154 -4.17 -6.64 -6.15
C THR A 154 -5.53 -7.34 -6.02
N GLY A 155 -6.00 -7.95 -7.11
CA GLY A 155 -7.28 -8.67 -7.12
C GLY A 155 -8.51 -7.82 -7.46
N TYR A 156 -8.36 -6.50 -7.60
CA TYR A 156 -9.45 -5.54 -7.87
C TYR A 156 -9.32 -4.84 -9.22
N GLY A 157 -8.44 -5.36 -10.10
CA GLY A 157 -8.21 -4.85 -11.44
C GLY A 157 -7.25 -3.67 -11.50
N LYS A 158 -6.83 -3.35 -12.74
CA LYS A 158 -5.82 -2.32 -13.04
C LYS A 158 -6.14 -0.97 -12.40
N GLY A 159 -7.38 -0.53 -12.47
CA GLY A 159 -7.79 0.77 -12.00
C GLY A 159 -7.59 0.97 -10.49
N PHE A 160 -7.86 -0.07 -9.71
CA PHE A 160 -7.64 -0.04 -8.27
C PHE A 160 -6.14 -0.14 -7.92
N TYR A 161 -5.39 -0.96 -8.66
CA TYR A 161 -3.94 -1.07 -8.58
C TYR A 161 -3.24 0.28 -8.80
N GLU A 162 -3.58 0.98 -9.89
CA GLU A 162 -3.00 2.29 -10.24
C GLU A 162 -3.54 3.46 -9.39
N ALA A 163 -4.50 3.21 -8.50
CA ALA A 163 -4.99 4.21 -7.55
C ALA A 163 -4.04 4.44 -6.36
N ILE A 164 -2.97 3.67 -6.25
CA ILE A 164 -1.98 3.79 -5.15
C ILE A 164 -1.44 5.23 -5.01
N ASP A 165 -1.15 5.63 -3.80
CA ASP A 165 -0.47 6.88 -3.48
C ASP A 165 0.62 6.62 -2.42
N TYR A 166 1.65 5.89 -2.81
CA TYR A 166 2.67 5.26 -1.97
C TYR A 166 3.18 6.14 -0.82
N GLY A 167 2.86 5.77 0.42
CA GLY A 167 3.16 6.55 1.63
C GLY A 167 2.25 7.78 1.80
N GLY A 168 1.05 7.78 1.18
CA GLY A 168 0.09 8.86 1.19
C GLY A 168 -1.34 8.39 1.52
N LEU A 169 -2.25 8.49 0.56
CA LEU A 169 -3.69 8.27 0.78
C LEU A 169 -4.09 6.83 1.14
N GLU A 170 -3.25 5.81 0.86
CA GLU A 170 -3.53 4.45 1.34
C GLU A 170 -3.50 4.36 2.87
N ILE A 171 -2.78 5.27 3.55
CA ILE A 171 -2.81 5.38 5.01
C ILE A 171 -4.18 5.85 5.46
N ASP A 172 -4.72 6.87 4.80
CA ASP A 172 -6.05 7.41 5.10
C ASP A 172 -7.17 6.41 4.74
N ASP A 173 -6.98 5.55 3.72
CA ASP A 173 -7.90 4.42 3.45
C ASP A 173 -7.98 3.49 4.66
N VAL A 174 -6.84 3.15 5.26
CA VAL A 174 -6.78 2.27 6.43
C VAL A 174 -7.40 2.93 7.65
N VAL A 175 -7.17 4.22 7.85
CA VAL A 175 -7.78 5.01 8.93
C VAL A 175 -9.30 5.11 8.75
N ALA A 176 -9.78 5.31 7.52
CA ALA A 176 -11.21 5.30 7.21
C ALA A 176 -11.86 3.93 7.50
N GLY A 177 -11.14 2.83 7.23
CA GLY A 177 -11.57 1.47 7.60
C GLY A 177 -11.71 1.28 9.11
N ARG A 178 -10.80 1.84 9.89
CA ARG A 178 -10.90 1.88 11.36
C ARG A 178 -12.15 2.68 11.81
N ASP A 179 -12.39 3.84 11.22
CA ASP A 179 -13.54 4.68 11.58
C ASP A 179 -14.86 3.97 11.23
N TRP A 180 -14.94 3.32 10.07
CA TRP A 180 -16.06 2.47 9.71
C TRP A 180 -16.30 1.37 10.75
N ALA A 181 -15.26 0.68 11.21
CA ALA A 181 -15.38 -0.39 12.20
C ALA A 181 -15.89 0.13 13.56
N VAL A 182 -15.47 1.31 13.99
CA VAL A 182 -15.95 1.94 15.22
C VAL A 182 -17.43 2.32 15.15
N GLU A 183 -17.89 2.72 13.96
CA GLU A 183 -19.29 3.10 13.72
C GLU A 183 -20.21 1.87 13.64
N HIS A 184 -19.77 0.77 12.99
CA HIS A 184 -20.64 -0.33 12.60
C HIS A 184 -20.47 -1.61 13.43
N LEU A 185 -19.38 -1.75 14.20
CA LEU A 185 -19.07 -2.93 15.00
C LEU A 185 -19.06 -2.60 16.50
N PRO A 186 -19.15 -3.60 17.38
CA PRO A 186 -19.07 -3.38 18.82
C PRO A 186 -17.64 -3.08 19.28
N VAL A 187 -17.01 -2.07 18.68
CA VAL A 187 -15.63 -1.63 18.96
C VAL A 187 -15.62 -0.58 20.05
N ASP A 188 -14.66 -0.67 20.98
CA ASP A 188 -14.30 0.42 21.85
C ASP A 188 -13.34 1.38 21.13
N PRO A 189 -13.74 2.62 20.81
CA PRO A 189 -12.91 3.54 20.03
C PRO A 189 -11.60 3.95 20.72
N LYS A 190 -11.51 3.76 22.04
CA LYS A 190 -10.32 4.04 22.85
C LYS A 190 -9.32 2.87 22.88
N ARG A 191 -9.73 1.68 22.43
CA ARG A 191 -8.95 0.46 22.39
C ARG A 191 -8.74 -0.04 20.98
N CYS A 192 -8.20 0.82 20.14
CA CYS A 192 -7.83 0.49 18.76
C CYS A 192 -6.31 0.39 18.63
N ALA A 193 -5.82 -0.70 18.05
CA ALA A 193 -4.43 -0.89 17.67
C ALA A 193 -4.29 -0.91 16.16
N ILE A 194 -3.11 -0.54 15.66
CA ILE A 194 -2.71 -0.82 14.27
C ILE A 194 -1.47 -1.71 14.29
N VAL A 195 -1.50 -2.78 13.48
CA VAL A 195 -0.45 -3.80 13.42
C VAL A 195 -0.12 -4.04 11.95
N GLY A 196 1.11 -3.83 11.55
CA GLY A 196 1.49 -4.00 10.15
C GLY A 196 2.92 -4.47 9.97
N TRP A 197 3.18 -5.12 8.83
CA TRP A 197 4.51 -5.59 8.42
C TRP A 197 4.87 -5.02 7.07
N SER A 198 6.16 -4.73 6.86
CA SER A 198 6.67 -4.23 5.60
C SER A 198 6.00 -2.88 5.22
N HIS A 199 5.37 -2.78 4.07
CA HIS A 199 4.54 -1.62 3.72
C HIS A 199 3.38 -1.39 4.71
N GLY A 200 2.74 -2.47 5.20
CA GLY A 200 1.78 -2.37 6.31
C GLY A 200 2.40 -1.78 7.59
N GLY A 201 3.71 -1.98 7.80
CA GLY A 201 4.48 -1.35 8.87
C GLY A 201 4.69 0.15 8.63
N LEU A 202 4.92 0.59 7.39
CA LEU A 202 4.92 2.00 7.01
C LEU A 202 3.56 2.63 7.31
N ILE A 203 2.47 1.97 6.89
CA ILE A 203 1.10 2.44 7.17
C ILE A 203 0.86 2.54 8.68
N ALA A 204 1.29 1.54 9.46
CA ALA A 204 1.13 1.54 10.91
C ALA A 204 1.87 2.70 11.59
N LEU A 205 3.09 3.02 11.12
CA LEU A 205 3.88 4.16 11.61
C LEU A 205 3.22 5.50 11.24
N MET A 206 2.93 5.71 9.97
CA MET A 206 2.39 6.97 9.49
C MET A 206 0.98 7.22 10.03
N ALA A 207 0.14 6.20 10.18
CA ALA A 207 -1.19 6.32 10.77
C ALA A 207 -1.14 6.86 12.21
N VAL A 208 -0.19 6.39 13.04
CA VAL A 208 -0.06 6.90 14.42
C VAL A 208 0.73 8.21 14.51
N PHE A 209 1.46 8.59 13.46
CA PHE A 209 2.10 9.90 13.36
C PHE A 209 1.08 11.00 12.99
N ASP A 210 0.19 10.71 12.05
CA ASP A 210 -0.76 11.70 11.54
C ASP A 210 -2.11 11.68 12.28
N HIS A 211 -2.50 10.52 12.86
CA HIS A 211 -3.76 10.32 13.60
C HIS A 211 -3.54 9.68 14.98
N PRO A 212 -2.67 10.25 15.85
CA PRO A 212 -2.32 9.65 17.16
C PRO A 212 -3.52 9.44 18.09
N GLU A 213 -4.59 10.23 17.92
CA GLU A 213 -5.82 10.13 18.73
C GLU A 213 -6.69 8.92 18.37
N LYS A 214 -6.46 8.30 17.22
CA LYS A 214 -7.26 7.17 16.75
C LYS A 214 -6.76 5.81 17.22
N PHE A 215 -5.50 5.73 17.65
CA PHE A 215 -4.87 4.47 18.01
C PHE A 215 -4.22 4.55 19.39
N ALA A 216 -4.56 3.58 20.25
CA ALA A 216 -3.97 3.44 21.58
C ALA A 216 -2.55 2.86 21.55
N VAL A 217 -2.21 2.12 20.51
CA VAL A 217 -0.93 1.41 20.35
C VAL A 217 -0.67 1.04 18.90
N SER A 218 0.61 0.99 18.51
CA SER A 218 1.05 0.56 17.18
C SER A 218 2.14 -0.50 17.27
N TYR A 219 2.10 -1.45 16.33
CA TYR A 219 3.19 -2.38 16.06
C TYR A 219 3.62 -2.27 14.60
N ALA A 220 4.91 -2.12 14.37
CA ALA A 220 5.52 -2.07 13.06
C ALA A 220 6.61 -3.14 12.92
N GLY A 221 6.33 -4.20 12.18
CA GLY A 221 7.28 -5.28 11.90
C GLY A 221 7.99 -5.07 10.57
N VAL A 222 9.33 -5.18 10.56
CA VAL A 222 10.16 -5.01 9.36
C VAL A 222 9.67 -3.85 8.48
N PRO A 223 9.41 -2.65 9.06
CA PRO A 223 8.68 -1.61 8.39
C PRO A 223 9.50 -0.93 7.31
N VAL A 224 8.91 -0.67 6.15
CA VAL A 224 9.44 0.34 5.21
C VAL A 224 9.44 1.68 5.93
N SER A 225 10.57 2.34 6.05
CA SER A 225 10.72 3.52 6.91
C SER A 225 11.44 4.71 6.27
N ASP A 226 12.21 4.49 5.20
CA ASP A 226 12.87 5.55 4.43
C ASP A 226 12.87 5.24 2.94
N LEU A 227 11.97 5.87 2.19
CA LEU A 227 11.83 5.65 0.75
C LEU A 227 13.05 6.11 -0.05
N ILE A 228 13.86 7.05 0.47
CA ILE A 228 15.08 7.52 -0.19
C ILE A 228 16.17 6.44 -0.04
N THR A 229 16.42 5.97 1.18
CA THR A 229 17.37 4.89 1.45
C THR A 229 16.97 3.62 0.72
N ARG A 230 15.67 3.26 0.75
CA ARG A 230 15.12 2.07 0.09
C ARG A 230 15.40 2.08 -1.41
N LEU A 231 15.12 3.17 -2.11
CA LEU A 231 15.39 3.29 -3.54
C LEU A 231 16.89 3.23 -3.86
N GLY A 232 17.75 3.60 -2.90
CA GLY A 232 19.20 3.55 -3.05
C GLY A 232 19.76 2.13 -3.11
N TYR A 233 19.15 1.15 -2.41
CA TYR A 233 19.65 -0.23 -2.38
C TYR A 233 18.87 -1.23 -3.23
N LEU A 234 17.63 -0.95 -3.64
CA LEU A 234 16.79 -1.86 -4.44
C LEU A 234 17.02 -1.77 -5.96
N GLY A 235 17.72 -0.74 -6.44
CA GLY A 235 18.11 -0.63 -7.84
C GLY A 235 17.11 0.12 -8.74
N GLN A 236 17.51 0.25 -10.03
CA GLN A 236 16.86 1.16 -10.98
C GLN A 236 15.42 0.76 -11.36
N ASP A 237 15.14 -0.53 -11.44
CA ASP A 237 13.79 -1.01 -11.78
C ASP A 237 12.80 -0.62 -10.69
N TYR A 238 13.22 -0.70 -9.43
CA TYR A 238 12.43 -0.27 -8.29
C TYR A 238 12.23 1.25 -8.28
N VAL A 239 13.26 2.03 -8.62
CA VAL A 239 13.15 3.49 -8.79
C VAL A 239 12.15 3.82 -9.89
N ALA A 240 12.21 3.14 -11.04
CA ALA A 240 11.31 3.37 -12.17
C ALA A 240 9.84 3.08 -11.81
N GLU A 241 9.59 1.99 -11.05
CA GLU A 241 8.25 1.63 -10.59
C GLU A 241 7.67 2.70 -9.66
N PHE A 242 8.39 3.08 -8.62
CA PHE A 242 7.86 4.01 -7.59
C PHE A 242 7.90 5.48 -8.00
N SER A 243 8.66 5.85 -9.05
CA SER A 243 8.58 7.15 -9.69
C SER A 243 7.55 7.23 -10.81
N ALA A 244 6.88 6.13 -11.16
CA ALA A 244 5.81 6.12 -12.15
C ALA A 244 4.67 7.08 -11.77
N LYS A 245 3.94 7.59 -12.78
CA LYS A 245 2.87 8.59 -12.57
C LYS A 245 1.80 8.17 -11.58
N PHE A 246 1.46 6.89 -11.54
CA PHE A 246 0.44 6.36 -10.65
C PHE A 246 0.95 6.13 -9.22
N HIS A 247 2.27 6.13 -8.98
CA HIS A 247 2.89 6.16 -7.66
C HIS A 247 3.20 7.61 -7.21
N ILE A 248 4.47 7.88 -6.87
CA ILE A 248 4.90 9.22 -6.43
C ILE A 248 4.95 10.21 -7.61
N GLY A 249 5.21 9.70 -8.84
CA GLY A 249 5.16 10.49 -10.07
C GLY A 249 6.44 11.25 -10.39
N LYS A 250 7.46 11.20 -9.53
CA LYS A 250 8.76 11.86 -9.68
C LYS A 250 9.85 11.04 -9.02
N GLU A 251 11.08 11.13 -9.52
CA GLU A 251 12.23 10.51 -8.87
C GLU A 251 12.65 11.25 -7.59
N PRO A 252 13.36 10.59 -6.65
CA PRO A 252 13.81 11.23 -5.41
C PRO A 252 14.66 12.49 -5.62
N LYS A 253 15.50 12.51 -6.66
CA LYS A 253 16.34 13.66 -6.99
C LYS A 253 15.55 14.92 -7.37
N ASP A 254 14.33 14.74 -7.90
CA ASP A 254 13.45 15.80 -8.39
C ASP A 254 12.36 16.20 -7.38
N ALA A 255 12.17 15.40 -6.32
CA ALA A 255 11.08 15.57 -5.35
C ALA A 255 11.47 15.08 -3.94
N VAL A 256 12.69 15.39 -3.47
CA VAL A 256 13.22 14.88 -2.21
C VAL A 256 12.30 15.13 -1.01
N ASP A 257 11.65 16.28 -0.95
CA ASP A 257 10.77 16.64 0.17
C ASP A 257 9.46 15.82 0.16
N GLU A 258 8.96 15.44 -1.02
CA GLU A 258 7.84 14.53 -1.16
C GLU A 258 8.19 13.13 -0.62
N TYR A 259 9.36 12.61 -0.96
CA TYR A 259 9.86 11.34 -0.44
C TYR A 259 10.08 11.37 1.07
N ARG A 260 10.61 12.47 1.61
CA ARG A 260 10.74 12.69 3.06
C ARG A 260 9.38 12.73 3.75
N HIS A 261 8.42 13.45 3.18
CA HIS A 261 7.06 13.55 3.72
C HIS A 261 6.40 12.17 3.85
N ARG A 262 6.65 11.28 2.90
CA ARG A 262 6.10 9.91 2.83
C ARG A 262 6.90 8.87 3.63
N SER A 263 8.01 9.25 4.22
CA SER A 263 8.92 8.33 4.93
C SER A 263 8.83 8.50 6.45
N PRO A 264 8.52 7.44 7.21
CA PRO A 264 8.45 7.49 8.67
C PRO A 264 9.65 8.12 9.36
N VAL A 265 10.87 7.84 8.90
CA VAL A 265 12.12 8.34 9.51
C VAL A 265 12.19 9.88 9.60
N TRP A 266 11.55 10.58 8.66
CA TRP A 266 11.52 12.04 8.61
C TRP A 266 10.34 12.65 9.39
N ASN A 267 9.44 11.80 9.91
CA ASN A 267 8.23 12.20 10.61
C ASN A 267 8.21 11.80 12.10
N VAL A 268 9.32 11.29 12.63
CA VAL A 268 9.44 10.73 14.01
C VAL A 268 9.02 11.68 15.12
N GLN A 269 9.17 13.00 14.92
CA GLN A 269 8.75 14.02 15.89
C GLN A 269 7.25 13.97 16.19
N LYS A 270 6.43 13.42 15.29
CA LYS A 270 4.97 13.29 15.44
C LYS A 270 4.58 12.16 16.39
N LEU A 271 5.46 11.20 16.70
CA LEU A 271 5.13 10.04 17.53
C LEU A 271 4.65 10.46 18.93
N ARG A 272 3.44 10.03 19.29
CA ARG A 272 2.81 10.17 20.61
C ARG A 272 2.24 8.85 21.12
N THR A 273 1.95 7.93 20.24
CA THR A 273 1.33 6.63 20.51
C THR A 273 2.40 5.61 20.94
N PRO A 274 2.16 4.75 21.95
CA PRO A 274 3.02 3.63 22.27
C PRO A 274 3.34 2.80 21.02
N LEU A 275 4.61 2.52 20.77
CA LEU A 275 5.11 1.88 19.56
C LEU A 275 6.08 0.74 19.89
N LEU A 276 5.88 -0.41 19.22
CA LEU A 276 6.84 -1.52 19.20
C LEU A 276 7.32 -1.76 17.77
N ILE A 277 8.63 -1.85 17.58
CA ILE A 277 9.27 -2.15 16.28
C ILE A 277 10.05 -3.46 16.38
N HIS A 278 9.78 -4.39 15.46
CA HIS A 278 10.62 -5.58 15.28
C HIS A 278 11.24 -5.59 13.89
N THR A 279 12.52 -5.95 13.80
CA THR A 279 13.23 -6.20 12.54
C THR A 279 14.28 -7.30 12.74
N ASN A 280 14.98 -7.67 11.68
CA ASN A 280 16.08 -8.66 11.76
C ASN A 280 17.22 -8.31 10.80
N THR A 281 18.40 -8.86 11.10
CA THR A 281 19.66 -8.54 10.40
C THR A 281 19.77 -9.15 9.01
N ASN A 282 19.00 -10.19 8.70
CA ASN A 282 19.05 -10.91 7.43
C ASN A 282 17.82 -10.66 6.53
N ASP A 283 17.09 -9.60 6.80
CA ASP A 283 16.01 -9.12 5.91
C ASP A 283 16.60 -8.58 4.60
N ARG A 284 16.20 -9.18 3.47
CA ARG A 284 16.66 -8.80 2.13
C ARG A 284 15.69 -7.89 1.38
N ASP A 285 14.49 -7.72 1.92
CA ASP A 285 13.47 -6.84 1.34
C ASP A 285 13.51 -5.46 2.00
N VAL A 286 13.33 -5.40 3.33
CA VAL A 286 13.55 -4.18 4.11
C VAL A 286 14.88 -4.32 4.86
N ASN A 287 15.94 -3.72 4.30
CA ASN A 287 17.27 -3.82 4.90
C ASN A 287 17.26 -3.28 6.33
N VAL A 288 17.91 -4.00 7.24
CA VAL A 288 17.99 -3.62 8.66
C VAL A 288 18.49 -2.17 8.85
N VAL A 289 19.40 -1.70 7.99
CA VAL A 289 19.93 -0.33 8.03
C VAL A 289 18.82 0.72 7.93
N GLU A 290 17.79 0.49 7.10
CA GLU A 290 16.66 1.38 6.98
C GLU A 290 15.88 1.50 8.30
N VAL A 291 15.67 0.37 8.99
CA VAL A 291 14.97 0.36 10.29
C VAL A 291 15.87 0.90 11.42
N GLU A 292 17.17 0.65 11.37
CA GLU A 292 18.12 1.25 12.32
C GLU A 292 18.16 2.78 12.20
N GLN A 293 18.06 3.33 11.00
CA GLN A 293 17.92 4.78 10.80
C GLN A 293 16.65 5.32 11.47
N LEU A 294 15.50 4.64 11.33
CA LEU A 294 14.27 5.00 12.01
C LEU A 294 14.43 4.96 13.54
N ILE A 295 15.00 3.88 14.08
CA ILE A 295 15.26 3.72 15.52
C ILE A 295 16.16 4.86 16.04
N ASN A 296 17.23 5.18 15.31
CA ASN A 296 18.15 6.25 15.68
C ASN A 296 17.49 7.64 15.60
N ALA A 297 16.66 7.88 14.60
CA ALA A 297 15.88 9.13 14.48
C ALA A 297 14.88 9.29 15.62
N LEU A 298 14.16 8.22 15.99
CA LEU A 298 13.25 8.21 17.14
C LEU A 298 13.98 8.51 18.46
N LYS A 299 15.14 7.90 18.69
CA LYS A 299 15.99 8.17 19.86
C LYS A 299 16.48 9.61 19.88
N ALA A 300 16.99 10.11 18.75
CA ALA A 300 17.47 11.49 18.61
C ALA A 300 16.34 12.53 18.86
N ALA A 301 15.11 12.19 18.50
CA ALA A 301 13.91 12.99 18.77
C ALA A 301 13.37 12.83 20.21
N GLY A 302 14.06 12.09 21.09
CA GLY A 302 13.65 11.86 22.48
C GLY A 302 12.35 11.08 22.64
N LYS A 303 12.01 10.21 21.67
CA LYS A 303 10.77 9.45 21.71
C LYS A 303 10.89 8.19 22.56
N THR A 304 9.80 7.84 23.26
CA THR A 304 9.69 6.59 24.02
C THR A 304 9.01 5.55 23.13
N PHE A 305 9.69 4.43 22.90
CA PHE A 305 9.19 3.30 22.11
C PHE A 305 9.99 2.05 22.47
N ASP A 306 9.43 0.87 22.17
CA ASP A 306 10.10 -0.41 22.32
C ASP A 306 10.55 -0.93 20.94
N TYR A 307 11.69 -1.64 20.90
CA TYR A 307 12.17 -2.26 19.67
C TYR A 307 13.01 -3.49 19.94
N LYS A 308 13.07 -4.39 18.96
CA LYS A 308 13.96 -5.55 18.97
C LYS A 308 14.48 -5.86 17.57
N ILE A 309 15.80 -6.07 17.48
CA ILE A 309 16.49 -6.50 16.26
C ILE A 309 16.91 -7.94 16.47
N TYR A 310 16.31 -8.87 15.72
CA TYR A 310 16.65 -10.29 15.77
C TYR A 310 17.85 -10.57 14.89
N GLN A 311 18.79 -11.40 15.39
CA GLN A 311 19.96 -11.79 14.63
C GLN A 311 19.65 -13.02 13.79
N ASP A 312 19.95 -12.97 12.50
CA ASP A 312 19.84 -14.08 11.54
C ASP A 312 18.54 -14.90 11.68
N ALA A 313 17.40 -14.20 11.80
CA ALA A 313 16.12 -14.82 12.08
C ALA A 313 15.66 -15.73 10.92
N PRO A 314 15.27 -16.99 11.18
CA PRO A 314 14.71 -17.86 10.15
C PRO A 314 13.53 -17.20 9.42
N GLY A 315 13.54 -17.22 8.09
CA GLY A 315 12.50 -16.61 7.27
C GLY A 315 12.74 -15.15 6.88
N GLY A 316 13.83 -14.52 7.36
CA GLY A 316 14.21 -13.15 6.95
C GLY A 316 13.04 -12.18 7.04
N HIS A 317 12.62 -11.59 5.92
CA HIS A 317 11.50 -10.63 5.87
C HIS A 317 10.18 -11.15 6.48
N SER A 318 9.97 -12.46 6.51
CA SER A 318 8.76 -13.08 7.06
C SER A 318 8.95 -13.69 8.45
N PHE A 319 10.08 -13.46 9.13
CA PHE A 319 10.57 -14.19 10.30
C PHE A 319 9.52 -14.42 11.39
N ASN A 320 8.66 -13.46 11.68
CA ASN A 320 7.63 -13.58 12.73
C ASN A 320 6.22 -13.82 12.20
N ARG A 321 6.08 -14.05 10.88
CA ARG A 321 4.81 -14.40 10.21
C ARG A 321 4.74 -15.85 9.74
N ILE A 322 5.80 -16.62 9.96
CA ILE A 322 5.89 -18.05 9.67
C ILE A 322 5.66 -18.89 10.93
N ASP A 323 5.70 -20.22 10.81
CA ASP A 323 5.50 -21.13 11.94
C ASP A 323 6.85 -21.72 12.43
N THR A 324 7.63 -20.88 13.11
CA THR A 324 8.85 -21.31 13.85
C THR A 324 8.73 -20.92 15.31
N THR A 325 9.52 -21.53 16.18
CA THR A 325 9.54 -21.19 17.61
C THR A 325 9.85 -19.69 17.81
N LEU A 326 10.84 -19.17 17.10
CA LEU A 326 11.19 -17.76 17.15
C LEU A 326 10.02 -16.85 16.71
N ALA A 327 9.32 -17.24 15.64
CA ALA A 327 8.17 -16.50 15.17
C ALA A 327 7.03 -16.47 16.20
N GLN A 328 6.74 -17.61 16.82
CA GLN A 328 5.74 -17.71 17.89
C GLN A 328 6.13 -16.88 19.13
N GLU A 329 7.43 -16.88 19.50
CA GLU A 329 7.95 -16.04 20.59
C GLU A 329 7.81 -14.57 20.28
N SER A 330 8.21 -14.15 19.07
CA SER A 330 8.06 -12.77 18.61
C SER A 330 6.60 -12.32 18.61
N ARG A 331 5.66 -13.18 18.16
CA ARG A 331 4.24 -12.86 18.21
C ARG A 331 3.68 -12.78 19.64
N ARG A 332 4.17 -13.63 20.57
CA ARG A 332 3.81 -13.49 22.00
C ARG A 332 4.25 -12.15 22.57
N GLU A 333 5.46 -11.66 22.23
CA GLU A 333 5.95 -10.33 22.63
C GLU A 333 5.03 -9.22 22.08
N ILE A 334 4.64 -9.32 20.80
CA ILE A 334 3.72 -8.38 20.16
C ILE A 334 2.37 -8.35 20.91
N TYR A 335 1.77 -9.52 21.16
CA TYR A 335 0.47 -9.57 21.84
C TYR A 335 0.53 -9.10 23.28
N ALA A 336 1.60 -9.39 24.01
CA ALA A 336 1.80 -8.86 25.37
C ALA A 336 1.91 -7.33 25.37
N PHE A 337 2.61 -6.76 24.39
CA PHE A 337 2.70 -5.31 24.23
C PHE A 337 1.33 -4.70 23.88
N LEU A 338 0.59 -5.27 22.94
CA LEU A 338 -0.75 -4.78 22.59
C LEU A 338 -1.70 -4.86 23.79
N GLU A 339 -1.71 -5.99 24.51
CA GLU A 339 -2.57 -6.23 25.65
C GLU A 339 -2.36 -5.20 26.77
N LYS A 340 -1.11 -4.82 27.03
CA LYS A 340 -0.76 -3.79 28.01
C LYS A 340 -1.46 -2.44 27.75
N HIS A 341 -1.71 -2.11 26.49
CA HIS A 341 -2.26 -0.81 26.07
C HIS A 341 -3.73 -0.88 25.64
N LEU A 342 -4.29 -2.10 25.47
CA LEU A 342 -5.69 -2.29 25.05
C LEU A 342 -6.61 -2.82 26.19
N LYS A 343 -6.09 -3.00 27.38
CA LYS A 343 -6.87 -3.39 28.58
C LYS A 343 -7.75 -2.29 29.15
#